data_a4e33a79984db10c59526defb1815728
#
_entry.id   a4e33a79984db10c59526defb1815728
#
_cell.length_a   1.000
_cell.length_b   1.000
_cell.length_c   1.000
_cell.angle_alpha   90.00
_cell.angle_beta   90.00
_cell.angle_gamma   90.00
#
_symmetry.space_group_name_H-M   'P 1'
#
loop_
_entity.id
_entity.type
_entity.pdbx_description
1 polymer ?
#
loop_
_entity_poly.entity_id
_entity_poly.type
_entity_poly.pdbx_seq_one_letter_code
_entity_poly.pdbx_strand_id
1 'polypeptide(L)'
;MKTVHIDFVSDIACPWCAIGLASLEKALSVVGDEVNVEIHFQPFELNAHMPLGGQDVIEYLTEKYGTTVSQVKANQENIRKRAAEMGFLFHPEGRKRVYNTFHAHRLLHWALAEHGLEAQYKLKKELLRLTSP
;
A
#
# COMPACT_ATOMS: atom_id res chain seq x y z
N MET A 1 -20.92 1.31 -22.36
CA MET A 1 -19.90 0.87 -21.36
C MET A 1 -20.38 1.22 -19.98
N LYS A 2 -20.34 0.26 -19.08
CA LYS A 2 -20.74 0.47 -17.69
C LYS A 2 -19.59 1.05 -16.89
N THR A 3 -19.86 2.04 -16.04
CA THR A 3 -18.90 2.59 -15.09
C THR A 3 -19.06 1.92 -13.74
N VAL A 4 -17.96 1.41 -13.19
CA VAL A 4 -17.89 0.79 -11.86
C VAL A 4 -17.04 1.66 -10.96
N HIS A 5 -17.58 1.99 -9.80
CA HIS A 5 -16.88 2.73 -8.75
C HIS A 5 -16.32 1.75 -7.73
N ILE A 6 -15.02 1.82 -7.46
CA ILE A 6 -14.36 1.01 -6.45
C ILE A 6 -13.76 1.92 -5.38
N ASP A 7 -14.19 1.73 -4.14
CA ASP A 7 -13.53 2.35 -2.99
C ASP A 7 -12.46 1.37 -2.47
N PHE A 8 -11.21 1.74 -2.63
CA PHE A 8 -10.08 0.93 -2.20
C PHE A 8 -9.60 1.44 -0.84
N VAL A 9 -10.07 0.79 0.21
CA VAL A 9 -9.74 1.16 1.59
C VAL A 9 -8.43 0.51 1.97
N SER A 10 -7.42 1.32 2.28
CA SER A 10 -6.07 0.80 2.48
C SER A 10 -5.19 1.77 3.25
N ASP A 11 -4.06 1.26 3.71
CA ASP A 11 -3.00 2.06 4.33
C ASP A 11 -1.69 1.84 3.58
N ILE A 12 -0.92 2.91 3.40
CA ILE A 12 0.40 2.80 2.77
C ILE A 12 1.40 2.03 3.63
N ALA A 13 1.14 1.89 4.93
CA ALA A 13 1.98 1.10 5.83
C ALA A 13 1.82 -0.41 5.66
N CYS A 14 0.91 -0.85 4.79
CA CYS A 14 0.59 -2.26 4.59
C CYS A 14 1.12 -2.79 3.26
N PRO A 15 2.17 -3.63 3.25
CA PRO A 15 2.68 -4.20 2.00
C PRO A 15 1.64 -5.05 1.27
N TRP A 16 0.75 -5.71 1.99
CA TRP A 16 -0.33 -6.49 1.39
C TRP A 16 -1.35 -5.63 0.63
N CYS A 17 -1.50 -4.36 1.00
CA CYS A 17 -2.32 -3.42 0.23
C CYS A 17 -1.71 -3.14 -1.15
N ALA A 18 -0.38 -3.09 -1.25
CA ALA A 18 0.31 -2.96 -2.53
C ALA A 18 0.07 -4.19 -3.42
N ILE A 19 0.15 -5.38 -2.85
CA ILE A 19 -0.13 -6.63 -3.56
C ILE A 19 -1.60 -6.68 -3.99
N GLY A 20 -2.51 -6.25 -3.12
CA GLY A 20 -3.95 -6.17 -3.44
C GLY A 20 -4.23 -5.24 -4.61
N LEU A 21 -3.59 -4.07 -4.64
CA LEU A 21 -3.72 -3.14 -5.74
C LEU A 21 -3.18 -3.72 -7.05
N ALA A 22 -2.01 -4.36 -7.01
CA ALA A 22 -1.43 -5.01 -8.18
C ALA A 22 -2.32 -6.13 -8.70
N SER A 23 -2.93 -6.91 -7.81
CA SER A 23 -3.89 -7.96 -8.18
C SER A 23 -5.14 -7.38 -8.84
N LEU A 24 -5.64 -6.26 -8.32
CA LEU A 24 -6.77 -5.54 -8.92
C LEU A 24 -6.41 -5.05 -10.32
N GLU A 25 -5.25 -4.44 -10.48
CA GLU A 25 -4.78 -3.96 -11.79
C GLU A 25 -4.72 -5.11 -12.81
N LYS A 26 -4.24 -6.26 -12.39
CA LYS A 26 -4.17 -7.45 -13.25
C LYS A 26 -5.57 -7.92 -13.65
N ALA A 27 -6.51 -7.97 -12.72
CA ALA A 27 -7.90 -8.31 -13.00
C ALA A 27 -8.54 -7.33 -13.99
N LEU A 28 -8.30 -6.03 -13.81
CA LEU A 28 -8.83 -5.01 -14.71
C LEU A 28 -8.25 -5.12 -16.12
N SER A 29 -7.00 -5.55 -16.25
CA SER A 29 -6.40 -5.79 -17.58
C SER A 29 -7.06 -6.96 -18.29
N VAL A 30 -7.54 -7.97 -17.56
CA VAL A 30 -8.28 -9.12 -18.13
C VAL A 30 -9.67 -8.71 -18.59
N VAL A 31 -10.36 -7.90 -17.80
CA VAL A 31 -11.71 -7.39 -18.15
C VAL A 31 -11.64 -6.45 -19.36
N GLY A 32 -10.53 -5.71 -19.51
CA GLY A 32 -10.30 -4.83 -20.65
C GLY A 32 -11.30 -3.68 -20.71
N ASP A 33 -11.78 -3.40 -21.94
CA ASP A 33 -12.65 -2.26 -22.21
C ASP A 33 -14.13 -2.51 -21.94
N GLU A 34 -14.49 -3.65 -21.38
CA GLU A 34 -15.90 -4.00 -21.09
C GLU A 34 -16.50 -3.09 -20.01
N VAL A 35 -15.67 -2.59 -19.11
CA VAL A 35 -16.08 -1.68 -18.05
C VAL A 35 -15.13 -0.51 -17.94
N ASN A 36 -15.67 0.64 -17.55
CA ASN A 36 -14.88 1.79 -17.13
C ASN A 36 -14.82 1.80 -15.61
N VAL A 37 -13.62 1.76 -15.05
CA VAL A 37 -13.43 1.65 -13.60
C VAL A 37 -12.86 2.94 -13.04
N GLU A 38 -13.51 3.47 -12.00
CA GLU A 38 -13.03 4.59 -11.21
C GLU A 38 -12.60 4.08 -9.84
N ILE A 39 -11.32 4.22 -9.52
CA ILE A 39 -10.77 3.79 -8.23
C ILE A 39 -10.57 5.02 -7.35
N HIS A 40 -11.26 5.04 -6.20
CA HIS A 40 -11.12 6.06 -5.17
C HIS A 40 -10.39 5.44 -3.98
N PHE A 41 -9.26 6.00 -3.58
CA PHE A 41 -8.54 5.52 -2.42
C PHE A 41 -9.10 6.16 -1.16
N GLN A 42 -9.56 5.30 -0.25
CA GLN A 42 -10.08 5.71 1.06
C GLN A 42 -9.05 5.42 2.15
N PRO A 43 -8.87 6.33 3.11
CA PRO A 43 -7.88 6.16 4.15
C PRO A 43 -8.27 5.11 5.18
N PHE A 44 -7.28 4.36 5.62
CA PHE A 44 -7.37 3.51 6.81
C PHE A 44 -6.02 3.60 7.53
N GLU A 45 -6.04 3.82 8.83
CA GLU A 45 -4.82 3.91 9.63
C GLU A 45 -4.65 2.64 10.47
N LEU A 46 -3.74 1.75 10.05
CA LEU A 46 -3.38 0.56 10.82
C LEU A 46 -2.78 0.92 12.18
N ASN A 47 -2.08 2.02 12.24
CA ASN A 47 -1.29 2.45 13.41
C ASN A 47 -1.63 3.90 13.77
N ALA A 48 -2.90 4.18 14.07
CA ALA A 48 -3.38 5.53 14.37
C ALA A 48 -2.66 6.19 15.56
N HIS A 49 -2.16 5.39 16.48
CA HIS A 49 -1.46 5.88 17.68
C HIS A 49 0.06 5.88 17.53
N MET A 50 0.58 5.52 16.36
CA MET A 50 2.01 5.56 16.10
C MET A 50 2.53 7.00 16.19
N PRO A 51 3.61 7.25 16.97
CA PRO A 51 4.20 8.59 17.00
C PRO A 51 4.78 8.98 15.64
N LEU A 52 4.95 10.29 15.41
CA LEU A 52 5.45 10.79 14.11
C LEU A 52 6.86 10.27 13.79
N GLY A 53 7.69 10.05 14.78
CA GLY A 53 9.03 9.44 14.58
C GLY A 53 9.00 7.97 14.23
N GLY A 54 7.86 7.33 14.39
CA GLY A 54 7.67 5.93 14.06
C GLY A 54 8.34 4.97 15.05
N GLN A 55 8.44 3.72 14.62
CA GLN A 55 9.08 2.65 15.38
C GLN A 55 9.91 1.80 14.42
N ASP A 56 11.02 1.24 14.91
CA ASP A 56 11.82 0.30 14.13
C ASP A 56 10.94 -0.84 13.60
N VAL A 57 11.05 -1.16 12.32
CA VAL A 57 10.13 -2.12 11.67
C VAL A 57 10.24 -3.52 12.26
N ILE A 58 11.45 -3.98 12.58
CA ILE A 58 11.65 -5.32 13.15
C ILE A 58 11.06 -5.39 14.56
N GLU A 59 11.32 -4.38 15.38
CA GLU A 59 10.74 -4.26 16.73
C GLU A 59 9.21 -4.26 16.67
N TYR A 60 8.64 -3.42 15.81
CA TYR A 60 7.19 -3.32 15.62
C TYR A 60 6.57 -4.67 15.24
N LEU A 61 7.14 -5.36 14.25
CA LEU A 61 6.59 -6.62 13.76
C LEU A 61 6.75 -7.77 14.75
N THR A 62 7.89 -7.82 15.45
CA THR A 62 8.09 -8.86 16.48
C THR A 62 7.15 -8.68 17.65
N GLU A 63 6.91 -7.45 18.10
CA GLU A 63 5.94 -7.15 19.16
C GLU A 63 4.50 -7.44 18.73
N LYS A 64 4.11 -6.95 17.56
CA LYS A 64 2.74 -7.07 17.05
C LYS A 64 2.31 -8.52 16.87
N TYR A 65 3.18 -9.35 16.32
CA TYR A 65 2.85 -10.74 16.00
C TYR A 65 3.42 -11.76 16.98
N GLY A 66 4.14 -11.31 18.01
CA GLY A 66 4.73 -12.20 19.00
C GLY A 66 5.69 -13.22 18.38
N THR A 67 6.50 -12.80 17.43
CA THR A 67 7.36 -13.69 16.64
C THR A 67 8.84 -13.31 16.74
N THR A 68 9.70 -14.06 16.08
CA THR A 68 11.15 -13.85 16.10
C THR A 68 11.60 -12.96 14.94
N VAL A 69 12.78 -12.35 15.07
CA VAL A 69 13.41 -11.55 14.01
C VAL A 69 13.61 -12.40 12.75
N SER A 70 14.04 -13.64 12.90
CA SER A 70 14.22 -14.59 11.79
C SER A 70 12.92 -14.81 11.01
N GLN A 71 11.82 -15.01 11.72
CA GLN A 71 10.50 -15.21 11.12
C GLN A 71 10.02 -13.94 10.40
N VAL A 72 10.24 -12.76 10.99
CA VAL A 72 9.90 -11.47 10.34
C VAL A 72 10.63 -11.34 9.02
N LYS A 73 11.93 -11.60 9.00
CA LYS A 73 12.74 -11.50 7.77
C LYS A 73 12.28 -12.48 6.69
N ALA A 74 11.93 -13.71 7.09
CA ALA A 74 11.38 -14.69 6.16
C ALA A 74 10.05 -14.24 5.57
N ASN A 75 9.17 -13.66 6.39
CA ASN A 75 7.89 -13.12 5.95
C ASN A 75 8.08 -11.93 5.00
N GLN A 76 9.01 -11.03 5.29
CA GLN A 76 9.33 -9.90 4.41
C GLN A 76 9.78 -10.37 3.03
N GLU A 77 10.64 -11.37 2.97
CA GLU A 77 11.10 -11.95 1.72
C GLU A 77 9.94 -12.58 0.94
N ASN A 78 9.07 -13.31 1.63
CA ASN A 78 7.89 -13.90 1.01
C ASN A 78 6.95 -12.84 0.43
N ILE A 79 6.75 -11.73 1.14
CA ILE A 79 5.93 -10.61 0.67
C ILE A 79 6.55 -10.00 -0.60
N ARG A 80 7.88 -9.81 -0.63
CA ARG A 80 8.58 -9.31 -1.81
C ARG A 80 8.38 -10.21 -3.03
N LYS A 81 8.48 -11.51 -2.83
CA LYS A 81 8.25 -12.50 -3.89
C LYS A 81 6.82 -12.44 -4.43
N ARG A 82 5.84 -12.39 -3.53
CA ARG A 82 4.43 -12.29 -3.92
C ARG A 82 4.15 -11.02 -4.72
N ALA A 83 4.71 -9.90 -4.27
CA ALA A 83 4.57 -8.63 -4.98
C ALA A 83 5.18 -8.70 -6.38
N ALA A 84 6.37 -9.26 -6.48
CA ALA A 84 7.07 -9.40 -7.78
C ALA A 84 6.28 -10.28 -8.76
N GLU A 85 5.66 -11.36 -8.29
CA GLU A 85 4.79 -12.22 -9.10
C GLU A 85 3.61 -11.46 -9.68
N MET A 86 3.12 -10.45 -8.96
CA MET A 86 2.05 -9.55 -9.40
C MET A 86 2.54 -8.35 -10.20
N GLY A 87 3.85 -8.25 -10.45
CA GLY A 87 4.45 -7.15 -11.18
C GLY A 87 4.69 -5.90 -10.35
N PHE A 88 4.59 -5.97 -9.02
CA PHE A 88 4.85 -4.85 -8.14
C PHE A 88 6.23 -4.98 -7.50
N LEU A 89 7.11 -3.99 -7.78
CA LEU A 89 8.47 -3.97 -7.24
C LEU A 89 8.58 -2.93 -6.12
N PHE A 90 8.75 -3.41 -4.90
CA PHE A 90 9.07 -2.55 -3.77
C PHE A 90 10.47 -1.95 -3.90
N HIS A 91 10.72 -0.85 -3.19
CA HIS A 91 12.05 -0.29 -3.12
C HIS A 91 13.03 -1.34 -2.54
N PRO A 92 14.19 -1.57 -3.18
CA PRO A 92 15.07 -2.69 -2.81
C PRO A 92 15.64 -2.63 -1.40
N GLU A 93 15.84 -1.44 -0.85
CA GLU A 93 16.39 -1.30 0.51
C GLU A 93 15.38 -1.61 1.61
N GLY A 94 14.09 -1.62 1.27
CA GLY A 94 13.05 -1.78 2.27
C GLY A 94 12.88 -0.55 3.16
N ARG A 95 11.89 -0.59 4.02
CA ARG A 95 11.69 0.43 5.04
C ARG A 95 12.41 0.03 6.33
N LYS A 96 12.96 1.02 7.01
CA LYS A 96 13.62 0.81 8.32
C LYS A 96 12.67 1.05 9.49
N ARG A 97 11.65 1.88 9.29
CA ARG A 97 10.71 2.27 10.33
C ARG A 97 9.28 2.19 9.82
N VAL A 98 8.35 1.97 10.75
CA VAL A 98 6.91 2.09 10.50
C VAL A 98 6.48 3.46 11.04
N TYR A 99 5.90 4.28 10.17
CA TYR A 99 5.49 5.64 10.52
C TYR A 99 3.98 5.75 10.67
N ASN A 100 3.55 6.82 11.35
CA ASN A 100 2.17 7.25 11.31
C ASN A 100 1.85 7.76 9.90
N THR A 101 0.75 7.31 9.31
CA THR A 101 0.41 7.59 7.91
C THR A 101 -0.64 8.70 7.74
N PHE A 102 -1.02 9.37 8.80
CA PHE A 102 -2.06 10.40 8.76
C PHE A 102 -1.79 11.48 7.70
N HIS A 103 -0.58 12.04 7.70
CA HIS A 103 -0.23 13.09 6.74
C HIS A 103 -0.14 12.57 5.30
N ALA A 104 0.25 11.33 5.11
CA ALA A 104 0.25 10.70 3.78
C ALA A 104 -1.18 10.58 3.24
N HIS A 105 -2.14 10.20 4.09
CA HIS A 105 -3.55 10.16 3.70
C HIS A 105 -4.10 11.55 3.40
N ARG A 106 -3.69 12.57 4.14
CA ARG A 106 -4.05 13.97 3.83
C ARG A 106 -3.53 14.38 2.45
N LEU A 107 -2.30 14.01 2.14
CA LEU A 107 -1.69 14.32 0.84
C LEU A 107 -2.45 13.61 -0.30
N LEU A 108 -2.85 12.36 -0.09
CA LEU A 108 -3.65 11.62 -1.07
C LEU A 108 -5.02 12.25 -1.30
N HIS A 109 -5.66 12.72 -0.24
CA HIS A 109 -6.94 13.43 -0.35
C HIS A 109 -6.78 14.75 -1.11
N TRP A 110 -5.73 15.50 -0.79
CA TRP A 110 -5.40 16.74 -1.50
C TRP A 110 -5.16 16.48 -3.00
N ALA A 111 -4.41 15.44 -3.35
CA ALA A 111 -4.15 15.09 -4.73
C ALA A 111 -5.44 14.80 -5.50
N LEU A 112 -6.38 14.10 -4.88
CA LEU A 112 -7.69 13.83 -5.48
C LEU A 112 -8.48 15.12 -5.68
N ALA A 113 -8.58 15.95 -4.64
CA ALA A 113 -9.38 17.18 -4.66
C ALA A 113 -8.86 18.22 -5.67
N GLU A 114 -7.53 18.36 -5.76
CA GLU A 114 -6.90 19.40 -6.59
C GLU A 114 -6.49 18.91 -7.99
N HIS A 115 -6.19 17.62 -8.14
CA HIS A 115 -5.59 17.09 -9.37
C HIS A 115 -6.30 15.86 -9.96
N GLY A 116 -7.30 15.32 -9.27
CA GLY A 116 -8.15 14.24 -9.78
C GLY A 116 -7.66 12.82 -9.47
N LEU A 117 -8.44 11.86 -9.96
CA LEU A 117 -8.25 10.42 -9.66
C LEU A 117 -6.89 9.88 -10.11
N GLU A 118 -6.43 10.27 -11.30
CA GLU A 118 -5.17 9.76 -11.83
C GLU A 118 -3.98 10.21 -11.00
N ALA A 119 -3.98 11.47 -10.55
CA ALA A 119 -2.93 12.01 -9.70
C ALA A 119 -2.89 11.29 -8.35
N GLN A 120 -4.04 11.04 -7.74
CA GLN A 120 -4.13 10.28 -6.51
C GLN A 120 -3.60 8.85 -6.70
N TYR A 121 -3.96 8.21 -7.80
CA TYR A 121 -3.54 6.85 -8.13
C TYR A 121 -2.01 6.74 -8.24
N LYS A 122 -1.40 7.63 -9.00
CA LYS A 122 0.06 7.67 -9.16
C LYS A 122 0.79 7.90 -7.84
N LEU A 123 0.29 8.84 -7.04
CA LEU A 123 0.87 9.14 -5.74
C LEU A 123 0.74 7.94 -4.79
N LYS A 124 -0.42 7.29 -4.77
CA LYS A 124 -0.64 6.09 -3.94
C LYS A 124 0.35 4.98 -4.27
N LYS A 125 0.57 4.72 -5.55
CA LYS A 125 1.52 3.69 -6.00
C LYS A 125 2.95 4.00 -5.55
N GLU A 126 3.39 5.25 -5.65
CA GLU A 126 4.73 5.64 -5.19
C GLU A 126 4.87 5.51 -3.67
N LEU A 127 3.86 5.92 -2.91
CA LEU A 127 3.89 5.78 -1.46
C LEU A 127 3.93 4.30 -1.05
N LEU A 128 3.16 3.44 -1.70
CA LEU A 128 3.20 2.00 -1.44
C LEU A 128 4.56 1.39 -1.77
N ARG A 129 5.19 1.84 -2.84
CA ARG A 129 6.53 1.36 -3.23
C ARG A 129 7.58 1.67 -2.17
N LEU A 130 7.46 2.82 -1.52
CA LEU A 130 8.39 3.26 -0.46
C LEU A 130 8.15 2.54 0.88
N THR A 131 6.98 1.95 1.08
CA THR A 131 6.66 1.19 2.30
C THR A 131 7.00 -0.29 2.19
N SER A 132 8.03 -0.59 1.45
CA SER A 132 8.56 -1.93 1.23
C SER A 132 8.78 -2.70 2.54
N PRO A 133 8.46 -3.99 2.59
CA PRO A 133 8.70 -4.80 3.78
C PRO A 133 10.16 -4.97 4.10
#